data_8d6f02fdf64f0d350c0361fc47c784d8
#
_entry.id   8d6f02fdf64f0d350c0361fc47c784d8
#
_cell.length_a   1.000
_cell.length_b   1.000
_cell.length_c   1.000
_cell.angle_alpha   90.00
_cell.angle_beta   90.00
_cell.angle_gamma   90.00
#
_symmetry.space_group_name_H-M   'P 1'
#
loop_
_entity.id
_entity.type
_entity.pdbx_description
1 polymer ?
#
loop_
_entity_poly.entity_id
_entity_poly.type
_entity_poly.pdbx_seq_one_letter_code
_entity_poly.pdbx_strand_id
1 'polypeptide(L)'
;MFRDHDEVVLLSRSGKDLGRYFPEVTEAVRDELAPRCVLDGEIVVPREIDGRTRLDWESLSQRIHPAASRIKLLSEETPAHFIGFDALALGDRSLLKEPFRTRRDALKDAVSEKQWCHVTRTTENPDLGAQWLEEFEGAGLDGVIAKRLDGPYLPGKREMVKVKHARDADCVAMGYRIHKSGEGIGSILLGLYRGDELYMVGGAASFTAKDRVKLLTELDPLRIGDEMRDGDPSRWNSAADKRWVPIRPEKVCEVAYDQMEGNRGAQRFRHAVKFRRWRPDRDPRSCTFDQLDVPLHYDLNDVLES
;
A
#
# COMPACT_ATOMS: atom_id res chain seq x y z
N MET A 1 17.98 -6.12 -2.20
CA MET A 1 18.46 -7.00 -3.26
C MET A 1 19.99 -6.99 -3.22
N PHE A 2 20.57 -8.19 -3.29
CA PHE A 2 22.00 -8.41 -3.34
C PHE A 2 22.32 -9.24 -4.59
N ARG A 3 23.37 -8.88 -5.31
CA ARG A 3 23.92 -9.67 -6.39
C ARG A 3 25.44 -9.81 -6.20
N ASP A 4 25.94 -11.04 -6.24
CA ASP A 4 27.37 -11.36 -6.36
C ASP A 4 27.53 -12.41 -7.48
N HIS A 5 27.86 -11.92 -8.68
CA HIS A 5 27.92 -12.72 -9.92
C HIS A 5 26.58 -13.46 -10.17
N ASP A 6 26.55 -14.78 -10.07
CA ASP A 6 25.36 -15.59 -10.31
C ASP A 6 24.47 -15.73 -9.07
N GLU A 7 24.98 -15.37 -7.89
CA GLU A 7 24.20 -15.37 -6.66
C GLU A 7 23.31 -14.11 -6.57
N VAL A 8 22.01 -14.31 -6.41
CA VAL A 8 21.01 -13.24 -6.21
C VAL A 8 20.18 -13.54 -4.98
N VAL A 9 20.11 -12.59 -4.07
CA VAL A 9 19.29 -12.67 -2.86
C VAL A 9 18.33 -11.51 -2.81
N LEU A 10 17.04 -11.81 -2.79
CA LEU A 10 15.97 -10.82 -2.64
C LEU A 10 15.46 -10.86 -1.20
N LEU A 11 15.81 -9.86 -0.39
CA LEU A 11 15.36 -9.78 1.01
C LEU A 11 14.23 -8.77 1.17
N SER A 12 13.20 -9.16 1.89
CA SER A 12 12.19 -8.22 2.37
C SER A 12 12.77 -7.30 3.44
N ARG A 13 12.05 -6.22 3.77
CA ARG A 13 12.40 -5.30 4.87
C ARG A 13 12.60 -6.02 6.24
N SER A 14 11.94 -7.16 6.45
CA SER A 14 12.08 -7.98 7.67
C SER A 14 13.14 -9.07 7.56
N GLY A 15 13.94 -9.09 6.49
CA GLY A 15 15.01 -10.06 6.27
C GLY A 15 14.53 -11.43 5.75
N LYS A 16 13.27 -11.56 5.31
CA LYS A 16 12.78 -12.79 4.70
C LYS A 16 13.25 -12.88 3.25
N ASP A 17 13.75 -14.04 2.86
CA ASP A 17 14.09 -14.32 1.47
C ASP A 17 12.83 -14.40 0.60
N LEU A 18 12.81 -13.60 -0.46
CA LEU A 18 11.74 -13.51 -1.44
C LEU A 18 12.10 -14.19 -2.77
N GLY A 19 13.35 -14.56 -3.00
CA GLY A 19 13.84 -15.06 -4.28
C GLY A 19 13.02 -16.22 -4.84
N ARG A 20 12.62 -17.16 -3.97
CA ARG A 20 11.76 -18.28 -4.38
C ARG A 20 10.41 -17.87 -4.97
N TYR A 21 9.87 -16.71 -4.58
CA TYR A 21 8.55 -16.24 -5.03
C TYR A 21 8.60 -15.42 -6.30
N PHE A 22 9.79 -14.94 -6.66
CA PHE A 22 10.03 -14.06 -7.81
C PHE A 22 11.21 -14.58 -8.64
N PRO A 23 11.13 -15.81 -9.21
CA PRO A 23 12.22 -16.37 -10.00
C PRO A 23 12.58 -15.53 -11.21
N GLU A 24 11.58 -14.90 -11.87
CA GLU A 24 11.77 -14.00 -13.02
C GLU A 24 12.56 -12.74 -12.63
N VAL A 25 12.33 -12.18 -11.44
CA VAL A 25 13.11 -11.03 -10.95
C VAL A 25 14.54 -11.46 -10.65
N THR A 26 14.73 -12.69 -10.12
CA THR A 26 16.07 -13.23 -9.85
C THR A 26 16.87 -13.40 -11.15
N GLU A 27 16.24 -13.83 -12.23
CA GLU A 27 16.85 -13.93 -13.55
C GLU A 27 17.15 -12.55 -14.14
N ALA A 28 16.16 -11.64 -14.11
CA ALA A 28 16.33 -10.29 -14.58
C ALA A 28 17.49 -9.54 -13.88
N VAL A 29 17.65 -9.74 -12.57
CA VAL A 29 18.77 -9.16 -11.82
C VAL A 29 20.13 -9.67 -12.35
N ARG A 30 20.22 -10.94 -12.77
CA ARG A 30 21.46 -11.49 -13.37
C ARG A 30 21.77 -10.86 -14.73
N ASP A 31 20.76 -10.56 -15.50
CA ASP A 31 20.93 -10.09 -16.88
C ASP A 31 21.12 -8.58 -16.95
N GLU A 32 20.33 -7.83 -16.16
CA GLU A 32 20.18 -6.39 -16.29
C GLU A 32 20.95 -5.55 -15.27
N LEU A 33 21.54 -6.14 -14.23
CA LEU A 33 22.28 -5.38 -13.24
C LEU A 33 23.79 -5.66 -13.26
N ALA A 34 24.57 -4.76 -12.67
CA ALA A 34 25.98 -4.95 -12.48
C ALA A 34 26.29 -6.26 -11.72
N PRO A 35 27.34 -7.01 -12.07
CA PRO A 35 27.60 -8.35 -11.52
C PRO A 35 27.82 -8.38 -9.99
N ARG A 36 28.16 -7.25 -9.40
CA ARG A 36 28.30 -7.12 -7.93
C ARG A 36 27.66 -5.82 -7.47
N CYS A 37 26.50 -5.91 -6.85
CA CYS A 37 25.80 -4.73 -6.33
C CYS A 37 24.86 -5.09 -5.17
N VAL A 38 24.58 -4.08 -4.34
CA VAL A 38 23.53 -4.12 -3.33
C VAL A 38 22.64 -2.92 -3.56
N LEU A 39 21.38 -3.16 -3.91
CA LEU A 39 20.41 -2.11 -4.21
C LEU A 39 19.23 -2.17 -3.24
N ASP A 40 18.70 -1.00 -2.89
CA ASP A 40 17.42 -0.83 -2.20
C ASP A 40 16.36 -0.49 -3.22
N GLY A 41 15.22 -1.19 -3.16
CA GLY A 41 14.18 -1.06 -4.16
C GLY A 41 12.91 -1.78 -3.76
N GLU A 42 11.96 -1.84 -4.66
CA GLU A 42 10.68 -2.51 -4.48
C GLU A 42 10.41 -3.49 -5.62
N ILE A 43 9.82 -4.64 -5.28
CA ILE A 43 9.29 -5.58 -6.26
C ILE A 43 7.84 -5.19 -6.51
N VAL A 44 7.47 -5.01 -7.76
CA VAL A 44 6.15 -4.57 -8.20
C VAL A 44 5.60 -5.50 -9.28
N VAL A 45 4.29 -5.53 -9.45
CA VAL A 45 3.62 -6.21 -10.58
C VAL A 45 2.94 -5.14 -11.43
N PRO A 46 3.52 -4.74 -12.57
CA PRO A 46 2.85 -3.88 -13.53
C PRO A 46 1.77 -4.68 -14.28
N ARG A 47 0.62 -4.06 -14.52
CA ARG A 47 -0.45 -4.62 -15.36
C ARG A 47 -1.07 -3.54 -16.22
N GLU A 48 -1.45 -3.91 -17.43
CA GLU A 48 -2.27 -3.05 -18.27
C GLU A 48 -3.72 -3.12 -17.80
N ILE A 49 -4.26 -1.97 -17.40
CA ILE A 49 -5.64 -1.79 -16.95
C ILE A 49 -6.19 -0.56 -17.66
N ASP A 50 -7.23 -0.75 -18.46
CA ASP A 50 -7.87 0.31 -19.27
C ASP A 50 -6.88 1.07 -20.18
N GLY A 51 -5.96 0.33 -20.83
CA GLY A 51 -4.96 0.86 -21.75
C GLY A 51 -3.82 1.66 -21.12
N ARG A 52 -3.59 1.48 -19.81
CA ARG A 52 -2.48 2.08 -19.06
C ARG A 52 -1.82 1.08 -18.16
N THR A 53 -0.51 1.16 -18.05
CA THR A 53 0.25 0.33 -17.12
C THR A 53 0.14 0.86 -15.70
N ARG A 54 -0.26 0.00 -14.77
CA ARG A 54 -0.45 0.33 -13.35
C ARG A 54 0.18 -0.72 -12.45
N LEU A 55 0.48 -0.34 -11.21
CA LEU A 55 0.91 -1.28 -10.19
C LEU A 55 -0.30 -2.04 -9.63
N ASP A 56 -0.29 -3.35 -9.77
CA ASP A 56 -1.33 -4.24 -9.25
C ASP A 56 -0.87 -4.89 -7.94
N TRP A 57 -1.28 -4.29 -6.83
CA TRP A 57 -0.98 -4.80 -5.49
C TRP A 57 -1.66 -6.14 -5.20
N GLU A 58 -2.83 -6.39 -5.72
CA GLU A 58 -3.54 -7.65 -5.50
C GLU A 58 -2.78 -8.80 -6.15
N SER A 59 -2.37 -8.66 -7.40
CA SER A 59 -1.51 -9.62 -8.09
C SER A 59 -0.19 -9.82 -7.35
N LEU A 60 0.46 -8.74 -6.89
CA LEU A 60 1.69 -8.86 -6.10
C LEU A 60 1.49 -9.65 -4.80
N SER A 61 0.40 -9.42 -4.08
CA SER A 61 0.11 -10.13 -2.83
C SER A 61 -0.12 -11.63 -3.02
N GLN A 62 -0.65 -12.03 -4.16
CA GLN A 62 -0.87 -13.43 -4.53
C GLN A 62 0.42 -14.18 -4.88
N ARG A 63 1.51 -13.47 -5.22
CA ARG A 63 2.81 -14.06 -5.58
C ARG A 63 3.44 -14.84 -4.43
N ILE A 64 3.20 -14.47 -3.19
CA ILE A 64 3.74 -15.16 -2.01
C ILE A 64 2.87 -16.39 -1.70
N HIS A 65 3.20 -17.52 -2.32
CA HIS A 65 2.42 -18.76 -2.22
C HIS A 65 3.31 -19.96 -1.84
N PRO A 66 2.82 -20.92 -1.02
CA PRO A 66 3.61 -22.08 -0.62
C PRO A 66 3.90 -23.07 -1.75
N ALA A 67 2.99 -23.25 -2.73
CA ALA A 67 3.11 -24.23 -3.80
C ALA A 67 3.98 -23.73 -4.96
N ALA A 68 5.02 -24.51 -5.32
CA ALA A 68 5.94 -24.16 -6.39
C ALA A 68 5.27 -24.08 -7.78
N SER A 69 4.28 -24.94 -8.05
CA SER A 69 3.51 -24.90 -9.30
C SER A 69 2.75 -23.59 -9.47
N ARG A 70 2.16 -23.07 -8.37
CA ARG A 70 1.47 -21.80 -8.39
C ARG A 70 2.43 -20.61 -8.56
N ILE A 71 3.62 -20.66 -7.94
CA ILE A 71 4.67 -19.67 -8.11
C ILE A 71 5.08 -19.59 -9.58
N LYS A 72 5.36 -20.76 -10.20
CA LYS A 72 5.72 -20.82 -11.62
C LYS A 72 4.64 -20.23 -12.51
N LEU A 73 3.39 -20.62 -12.33
CA LEU A 73 2.26 -20.09 -13.10
C LEU A 73 2.17 -18.57 -12.98
N LEU A 74 2.23 -18.04 -11.76
CA LEU A 74 2.10 -16.59 -11.50
C LEU A 74 3.32 -15.80 -12.00
N SER A 75 4.52 -16.39 -12.07
CA SER A 75 5.68 -15.71 -12.66
C SER A 75 5.53 -15.50 -14.18
N GLU A 76 4.70 -16.31 -14.82
CA GLU A 76 4.39 -16.19 -16.26
C GLU A 76 3.15 -15.29 -16.50
N GLU A 77 2.09 -15.44 -15.69
CA GLU A 77 0.83 -14.71 -15.86
C GLU A 77 0.88 -13.26 -15.34
N THR A 78 1.60 -13.04 -14.25
CA THR A 78 1.74 -11.75 -13.56
C THR A 78 3.18 -11.49 -13.18
N PRO A 79 4.08 -11.34 -14.16
CA PRO A 79 5.50 -11.16 -13.91
C PRO A 79 5.76 -9.90 -13.08
N ALA A 80 6.71 -10.00 -12.17
CA ALA A 80 7.12 -8.90 -11.31
C ALA A 80 8.37 -8.21 -11.87
N HIS A 81 8.49 -6.92 -11.58
CA HIS A 81 9.64 -6.09 -11.92
C HIS A 81 10.33 -5.61 -10.64
N PHE A 82 11.60 -5.25 -10.75
CA PHE A 82 12.34 -4.58 -9.68
C PHE A 82 12.51 -3.10 -10.00
N ILE A 83 12.17 -2.24 -9.07
CA ILE A 83 12.39 -0.78 -9.19
C ILE A 83 13.37 -0.35 -8.10
N GLY A 84 14.60 0.01 -8.50
CA GLY A 84 15.64 0.51 -7.62
C GLY A 84 15.48 1.99 -7.32
N PHE A 85 15.77 2.40 -6.08
CA PHE A 85 15.75 3.80 -5.66
C PHE A 85 16.96 4.21 -4.82
N ASP A 86 17.86 3.27 -4.49
CA ASP A 86 19.13 3.57 -3.82
C ASP A 86 20.17 2.46 -4.08
N ALA A 87 21.45 2.81 -4.11
CA ALA A 87 22.57 1.86 -4.20
C ALA A 87 23.36 1.86 -2.90
N LEU A 88 23.56 0.68 -2.31
CA LEU A 88 24.24 0.50 -1.03
C LEU A 88 25.66 -0.01 -1.20
N ALA A 89 25.93 -0.71 -2.30
CA ALA A 89 27.27 -1.10 -2.72
C ALA A 89 27.32 -1.32 -4.24
N LEU A 90 28.49 -1.08 -4.85
CA LEU A 90 28.78 -1.37 -6.25
C LEU A 90 30.23 -1.88 -6.34
N GLY A 91 30.42 -3.08 -6.92
CA GLY A 91 31.69 -3.81 -6.84
C GLY A 91 32.07 -4.07 -5.38
N ASP A 92 33.33 -3.75 -5.04
CA ASP A 92 33.86 -3.89 -3.68
C ASP A 92 33.62 -2.65 -2.80
N ARG A 93 33.00 -1.61 -3.36
CA ARG A 93 32.80 -0.33 -2.67
C ARG A 93 31.47 -0.28 -1.96
N SER A 94 31.51 -0.11 -0.63
CA SER A 94 30.32 0.24 0.16
C SER A 94 29.98 1.72 -0.05
N LEU A 95 28.71 2.00 -0.33
CA LEU A 95 28.18 3.35 -0.57
C LEU A 95 27.39 3.90 0.62
N LEU A 96 27.24 3.17 1.70
CA LEU A 96 26.39 3.55 2.84
C LEU A 96 26.72 4.93 3.43
N LYS A 97 27.99 5.32 3.42
CA LYS A 97 28.46 6.61 3.96
C LYS A 97 28.50 7.72 2.91
N GLU A 98 28.32 7.38 1.64
CA GLU A 98 28.35 8.34 0.55
C GLU A 98 27.07 9.20 0.52
N PRO A 99 27.14 10.43 0.00
CA PRO A 99 25.99 11.26 -0.27
C PRO A 99 24.96 10.56 -1.17
N PHE A 100 23.68 10.88 -1.01
CA PHE A 100 22.62 10.28 -1.84
C PHE A 100 22.85 10.51 -3.34
N ARG A 101 23.35 11.68 -3.75
CA ARG A 101 23.70 11.95 -5.16
C ARG A 101 24.66 10.91 -5.74
N THR A 102 25.73 10.59 -5.01
CA THR A 102 26.74 9.58 -5.41
C THR A 102 26.12 8.18 -5.48
N ARG A 103 25.25 7.84 -4.52
CA ARG A 103 24.53 6.56 -4.52
C ARG A 103 23.52 6.47 -5.67
N ARG A 104 22.91 7.59 -6.03
CA ARG A 104 21.98 7.67 -7.16
C ARG A 104 22.70 7.45 -8.51
N ASP A 105 23.86 8.06 -8.69
CA ASP A 105 24.69 7.84 -9.88
C ASP A 105 25.12 6.38 -9.97
N ALA A 106 25.59 5.80 -8.88
CA ALA A 106 25.95 4.38 -8.80
C ALA A 106 24.77 3.44 -9.06
N LEU A 107 23.54 3.82 -8.68
CA LEU A 107 22.34 3.07 -9.02
C LEU A 107 22.08 3.05 -10.54
N LYS A 108 22.22 4.20 -11.21
CA LYS A 108 22.07 4.30 -12.65
C LYS A 108 23.15 3.48 -13.37
N ASP A 109 24.38 3.52 -12.88
CA ASP A 109 25.49 2.74 -13.44
C ASP A 109 25.30 1.22 -13.23
N ALA A 110 24.60 0.83 -12.15
CA ALA A 110 24.34 -0.57 -11.85
C ALA A 110 23.23 -1.21 -12.72
N VAL A 111 22.40 -0.41 -13.38
CA VAL A 111 21.27 -0.90 -14.20
C VAL A 111 21.60 -0.71 -15.67
N SER A 112 22.03 -1.80 -16.34
CA SER A 112 22.48 -1.75 -17.75
C SER A 112 21.34 -1.88 -18.76
N GLU A 113 20.33 -2.69 -18.46
CA GLU A 113 19.13 -2.89 -19.26
C GLU A 113 17.89 -2.60 -18.41
N LYS A 114 16.77 -2.26 -19.02
CA LYS A 114 15.62 -1.73 -18.30
C LYS A 114 14.30 -2.41 -18.70
N GLN A 115 14.36 -3.71 -19.01
CA GLN A 115 13.15 -4.46 -19.34
C GLN A 115 12.36 -4.85 -18.07
N TRP A 116 13.09 -5.33 -17.04
CA TRP A 116 12.53 -5.86 -15.81
C TRP A 116 13.05 -5.13 -14.57
N CYS A 117 14.26 -4.55 -14.68
CA CYS A 117 14.89 -3.78 -13.62
C CYS A 117 14.91 -2.31 -14.01
N HIS A 118 14.29 -1.49 -13.20
CA HIS A 118 14.08 -0.07 -13.46
C HIS A 118 14.67 0.79 -12.35
N VAL A 119 14.84 2.06 -12.66
CA VAL A 119 15.26 3.09 -11.71
C VAL A 119 14.14 4.13 -11.60
N THR A 120 13.77 4.53 -10.39
CA THR A 120 12.76 5.57 -10.18
C THR A 120 13.22 6.90 -10.76
N ARG A 121 12.31 7.67 -11.31
CA ARG A 121 12.54 9.08 -11.65
C ARG A 121 12.87 9.92 -10.43
N THR A 122 13.72 10.92 -10.59
CA THR A 122 14.05 11.89 -9.54
C THR A 122 14.12 13.30 -10.09
N THR A 123 13.88 14.29 -9.25
CA THR A 123 14.04 15.70 -9.56
C THR A 123 14.59 16.47 -8.37
N GLU A 124 15.38 17.51 -8.62
CA GLU A 124 15.78 18.49 -7.62
C GLU A 124 14.86 19.72 -7.61
N ASN A 125 13.93 19.80 -8.58
CA ASN A 125 12.95 20.88 -8.65
C ASN A 125 11.74 20.54 -7.76
N PRO A 126 11.46 21.31 -6.69
CA PRO A 126 10.34 21.06 -5.79
C PRO A 126 8.97 21.23 -6.46
N ASP A 127 8.86 22.16 -7.44
CA ASP A 127 7.59 22.38 -8.15
C ASP A 127 7.25 21.18 -9.03
N LEU A 128 8.25 20.61 -9.71
CA LEU A 128 8.07 19.37 -10.47
C LEU A 128 7.74 18.18 -9.55
N GLY A 129 8.37 18.11 -8.36
CA GLY A 129 8.04 17.10 -7.36
C GLY A 129 6.60 17.22 -6.85
N ALA A 130 6.10 18.44 -6.67
CA ALA A 130 4.71 18.71 -6.30
C ALA A 130 3.75 18.33 -7.44
N GLN A 131 4.10 18.66 -8.69
CA GLN A 131 3.34 18.26 -9.87
C GLN A 131 3.25 16.73 -9.99
N TRP A 132 4.35 15.99 -9.79
CA TRP A 132 4.34 14.52 -9.77
C TRP A 132 3.46 13.94 -8.67
N LEU A 133 3.40 14.59 -7.50
CA LEU A 133 2.51 14.16 -6.44
C LEU A 133 1.05 14.14 -6.92
N GLU A 134 0.62 15.15 -7.67
CA GLU A 134 -0.74 15.26 -8.21
C GLU A 134 -0.96 14.36 -9.43
N GLU A 135 -0.03 14.35 -10.38
CA GLU A 135 -0.16 13.62 -11.64
C GLU A 135 -0.06 12.10 -11.46
N PHE A 136 0.82 11.64 -10.55
CA PHE A 136 1.07 10.22 -10.35
C PHE A 136 0.15 9.59 -9.29
N GLU A 137 -0.86 10.29 -8.88
CA GLU A 137 -1.91 9.72 -8.05
C GLU A 137 -2.73 8.70 -8.84
N GLY A 138 -2.91 7.51 -8.25
CA GLY A 138 -3.81 6.49 -8.81
C GLY A 138 -3.17 5.37 -9.61
N ALA A 139 -1.87 5.40 -9.93
CA ALA A 139 -1.17 4.24 -10.55
C ALA A 139 -0.64 3.23 -9.50
N GLY A 140 -1.23 3.22 -8.31
CA GLY A 140 -0.75 2.39 -7.21
C GLY A 140 0.43 3.00 -6.46
N LEU A 141 0.82 4.23 -6.80
CA LEU A 141 1.87 4.98 -6.12
C LEU A 141 1.34 5.70 -4.89
N ASP A 142 2.13 5.68 -3.83
CA ASP A 142 1.76 6.20 -2.51
C ASP A 142 2.08 7.70 -2.31
N GLY A 143 2.78 8.32 -3.24
CA GLY A 143 3.29 9.68 -3.13
C GLY A 143 4.77 9.80 -3.48
N VAL A 144 5.42 10.87 -3.09
CA VAL A 144 6.83 11.15 -3.36
C VAL A 144 7.69 11.04 -2.10
N ILE A 145 8.97 10.67 -2.30
CA ILE A 145 9.95 10.56 -1.22
C ILE A 145 11.00 11.65 -1.41
N ALA A 146 11.04 12.62 -0.49
CA ALA A 146 12.11 13.61 -0.46
C ALA A 146 13.31 13.09 0.36
N LYS A 147 14.48 13.08 -0.27
CA LYS A 147 15.75 12.65 0.33
C LYS A 147 16.76 13.80 0.30
N ARG A 148 17.59 13.93 1.33
CA ARG A 148 18.72 14.87 1.33
C ARG A 148 19.78 14.39 0.36
N LEU A 149 20.20 15.24 -0.56
CA LEU A 149 21.21 14.90 -1.58
C LEU A 149 22.60 14.62 -0.99
N ASP A 150 22.93 15.27 0.11
CA ASP A 150 24.21 15.17 0.82
C ASP A 150 24.21 14.14 1.97
N GLY A 151 23.05 13.50 2.23
CA GLY A 151 22.89 12.58 3.34
C GLY A 151 23.40 11.16 3.06
N PRO A 152 23.98 10.47 4.06
CA PRO A 152 24.33 9.05 3.97
C PRO A 152 23.08 8.15 4.02
N TYR A 153 23.26 6.86 3.76
CA TYR A 153 22.21 5.87 3.99
C TYR A 153 22.21 5.42 5.45
N LEU A 154 21.14 5.67 6.18
CA LEU A 154 21.01 5.37 7.61
C LEU A 154 19.91 4.32 7.84
N PRO A 155 20.23 3.02 7.92
CA PRO A 155 19.25 1.96 8.13
C PRO A 155 18.43 2.18 9.40
N GLY A 156 17.11 2.08 9.29
CA GLY A 156 16.19 2.21 10.42
C GLY A 156 15.98 3.64 10.94
N LYS A 157 16.63 4.65 10.35
CA LYS A 157 16.39 6.06 10.67
C LYS A 157 15.39 6.70 9.72
N ARG A 158 14.62 7.67 10.20
CA ARG A 158 13.67 8.45 9.39
C ARG A 158 14.36 9.73 8.89
N GLU A 159 15.27 9.56 7.94
CA GLU A 159 16.02 10.69 7.33
C GLU A 159 15.36 11.21 6.04
N MET A 160 14.36 10.49 5.54
CA MET A 160 13.61 10.89 4.36
C MET A 160 12.17 11.24 4.72
N VAL A 161 11.58 12.14 3.96
CA VAL A 161 10.20 12.59 4.15
C VAL A 161 9.32 11.98 3.06
N LYS A 162 8.34 11.19 3.47
CA LYS A 162 7.30 10.69 2.55
C LYS A 162 6.14 11.69 2.54
N VAL A 163 5.90 12.28 1.38
CA VAL A 163 4.75 13.16 1.12
C VAL A 163 3.68 12.34 0.41
N LYS A 164 2.49 12.26 1.01
CA LYS A 164 1.34 11.51 0.50
C LYS A 164 0.14 12.41 0.35
N HIS A 165 -0.76 12.06 -0.56
CA HIS A 165 -2.09 12.64 -0.53
C HIS A 165 -2.82 12.29 0.76
N ALA A 166 -3.48 13.29 1.34
CA ALA A 166 -4.47 13.08 2.38
C ALA A 166 -5.82 12.85 1.67
N ARG A 167 -6.30 11.61 1.69
CA ARG A 167 -7.60 11.26 1.14
C ARG A 167 -8.59 11.13 2.27
N ASP A 168 -9.72 11.77 2.11
CA ASP A 168 -10.84 11.68 3.04
C ASP A 168 -12.05 11.08 2.32
N ALA A 169 -12.87 10.34 3.06
CA ALA A 169 -14.13 9.80 2.59
C ALA A 169 -15.19 9.93 3.67
N ASP A 170 -16.43 10.16 3.26
CA ASP A 170 -17.59 10.10 4.13
C ASP A 170 -18.18 8.69 4.09
N CYS A 171 -18.13 7.98 5.21
CA CYS A 171 -18.57 6.60 5.33
C CYS A 171 -19.69 6.45 6.33
N VAL A 172 -20.58 5.52 6.06
CA VAL A 172 -21.66 5.15 6.98
C VAL A 172 -21.12 4.20 8.05
N ALA A 173 -21.37 4.50 9.33
CA ALA A 173 -21.12 3.57 10.40
C ALA A 173 -22.19 2.47 10.37
N MET A 174 -21.79 1.22 10.10
CA MET A 174 -22.71 0.08 9.98
C MET A 174 -22.61 -0.89 11.15
N GLY A 175 -21.61 -0.73 11.99
CA GLY A 175 -21.38 -1.55 13.17
C GLY A 175 -20.12 -1.19 13.91
N TYR A 176 -19.85 -1.91 14.97
CA TYR A 176 -18.61 -1.76 15.75
C TYR A 176 -18.12 -3.08 16.32
N ARG A 177 -16.83 -3.14 16.62
CA ARG A 177 -16.22 -4.23 17.40
C ARG A 177 -15.85 -3.72 18.76
N ILE A 178 -16.08 -4.55 19.78
CA ILE A 178 -15.61 -4.28 21.13
C ILE A 178 -14.08 -4.39 21.16
N HIS A 179 -13.44 -3.52 21.93
CA HIS A 179 -12.00 -3.60 22.12
C HIS A 179 -11.63 -4.85 22.92
N LYS A 180 -10.43 -5.40 22.67
CA LYS A 180 -9.93 -6.62 23.35
C LYS A 180 -9.89 -6.55 24.89
N SER A 181 -9.86 -5.35 25.48
CA SER A 181 -9.96 -5.16 26.92
C SER A 181 -11.39 -5.35 27.46
N GLY A 182 -12.40 -5.45 26.59
CA GLY A 182 -13.80 -5.44 26.97
C GLY A 182 -14.39 -4.04 27.19
N GLU A 183 -13.56 -3.01 27.19
CA GLU A 183 -13.99 -1.62 27.47
C GLU A 183 -14.03 -0.78 26.19
N GLY A 184 -15.24 -0.33 25.84
CA GLY A 184 -15.46 0.54 24.68
C GLY A 184 -15.25 -0.15 23.34
N ILE A 185 -15.28 0.61 22.26
CA ILE A 185 -15.12 0.08 20.90
C ILE A 185 -13.65 0.03 20.46
N GLY A 186 -13.30 -1.07 19.79
CA GLY A 186 -11.99 -1.26 19.15
C GLY A 186 -11.93 -0.70 17.74
N SER A 187 -13.05 -0.81 17.00
CA SER A 187 -13.19 -0.27 15.66
C SER A 187 -14.64 0.00 15.29
N ILE A 188 -14.86 1.03 14.46
CA ILE A 188 -16.12 1.28 13.76
C ILE A 188 -16.03 0.59 12.42
N LEU A 189 -17.03 -0.19 12.04
CA LEU A 189 -17.16 -0.78 10.71
C LEU A 189 -17.84 0.22 9.78
N LEU A 190 -17.26 0.37 8.59
CA LEU A 190 -17.61 1.41 7.64
C LEU A 190 -18.21 0.81 6.38
N GLY A 191 -19.23 1.46 5.86
CA GLY A 191 -19.92 1.08 4.63
C GLY A 191 -20.07 2.22 3.66
N LEU A 192 -20.19 1.86 2.38
CA LEU A 192 -20.58 2.75 1.28
C LEU A 192 -21.72 2.13 0.50
N TYR A 193 -22.59 2.98 -0.01
CA TYR A 193 -23.74 2.56 -0.82
C TYR A 193 -23.36 2.33 -2.29
N ARG A 194 -23.95 1.28 -2.86
CA ARG A 194 -24.05 1.07 -4.30
C ARG A 194 -25.49 0.76 -4.62
N GLY A 195 -26.17 1.71 -5.27
CA GLY A 195 -27.61 1.69 -5.32
C GLY A 195 -28.20 1.70 -3.91
N ASP A 196 -29.10 0.75 -3.62
CA ASP A 196 -29.75 0.66 -2.30
C ASP A 196 -29.01 -0.22 -1.28
N GLU A 197 -27.94 -0.88 -1.68
CA GLU A 197 -27.20 -1.80 -0.82
C GLU A 197 -25.98 -1.13 -0.17
N LEU A 198 -25.78 -1.40 1.13
CA LEU A 198 -24.65 -0.93 1.92
C LEU A 198 -23.58 -2.01 2.00
N TYR A 199 -22.42 -1.76 1.42
CA TYR A 199 -21.26 -2.66 1.38
C TYR A 199 -20.21 -2.25 2.40
N MET A 200 -19.66 -3.23 3.13
CA MET A 200 -18.57 -3.01 4.07
C MET A 200 -17.28 -2.70 3.31
N VAL A 201 -16.68 -1.54 3.58
CA VAL A 201 -15.43 -1.08 2.95
C VAL A 201 -14.22 -1.08 3.89
N GLY A 202 -14.42 -1.39 5.16
CA GLY A 202 -13.33 -1.46 6.13
C GLY A 202 -13.72 -1.01 7.52
N GLY A 203 -12.75 -0.49 8.28
CA GLY A 203 -13.02 -0.02 9.62
C GLY A 203 -12.06 1.08 10.08
N ALA A 204 -12.57 1.99 10.88
CA ALA A 204 -11.80 2.99 11.61
C ALA A 204 -11.36 2.44 12.97
N ALA A 205 -10.09 2.61 13.30
CA ALA A 205 -9.48 2.12 14.54
C ALA A 205 -8.50 3.15 15.13
N SER A 206 -7.72 2.73 16.13
CA SER A 206 -6.70 3.58 16.78
C SER A 206 -7.29 4.70 17.63
N PHE A 207 -8.36 4.39 18.36
CA PHE A 207 -8.99 5.31 19.31
C PHE A 207 -8.25 5.35 20.65
N THR A 208 -8.24 6.51 21.31
CA THR A 208 -7.82 6.62 22.72
C THR A 208 -8.82 5.89 23.64
N ALA A 209 -8.40 5.52 24.84
CA ALA A 209 -9.30 4.86 25.80
C ALA A 209 -10.58 5.69 26.07
N LYS A 210 -10.44 7.02 26.17
CA LYS A 210 -11.56 7.94 26.35
C LYS A 210 -12.52 7.93 25.15
N ASP A 211 -11.97 7.96 23.94
CA ASP A 211 -12.79 7.95 22.71
C ASP A 211 -13.52 6.62 22.53
N ARG A 212 -12.93 5.49 22.92
CA ARG A 212 -13.58 4.17 22.85
C ARG A 212 -14.86 4.11 23.65
N VAL A 213 -14.84 4.62 24.87
CA VAL A 213 -16.02 4.65 25.76
C VAL A 213 -17.06 5.64 25.21
N LYS A 214 -16.62 6.83 24.79
CA LYS A 214 -17.50 7.84 24.20
C LYS A 214 -18.21 7.30 22.97
N LEU A 215 -17.48 6.70 22.04
CA LEU A 215 -18.03 6.14 20.80
C LEU A 215 -19.00 4.98 21.07
N LEU A 216 -18.75 4.17 22.09
CA LEU A 216 -19.70 3.13 22.53
C LEU A 216 -21.02 3.76 22.98
N THR A 217 -20.96 4.80 23.83
CA THR A 217 -22.16 5.50 24.29
C THR A 217 -22.95 6.12 23.11
N GLU A 218 -22.25 6.55 22.05
CA GLU A 218 -22.88 7.15 20.87
C GLU A 218 -23.46 6.14 19.87
N LEU A 219 -22.92 4.92 19.81
CA LEU A 219 -23.28 3.90 18.80
C LEU A 219 -24.17 2.80 19.35
N ASP A 220 -24.04 2.43 20.63
CA ASP A 220 -24.82 1.35 21.23
C ASP A 220 -26.35 1.57 21.18
N PRO A 221 -26.88 2.82 21.32
CA PRO A 221 -28.31 3.07 21.13
C PRO A 221 -28.86 2.79 19.73
N LEU A 222 -27.96 2.64 18.75
CA LEU A 222 -28.32 2.30 17.35
C LEU A 222 -28.25 0.80 17.07
N ARG A 223 -27.94 -0.02 18.06
CA ARG A 223 -27.78 -1.47 17.92
C ARG A 223 -29.02 -2.13 17.35
N ILE A 224 -28.80 -3.10 16.45
CA ILE A 224 -29.86 -3.90 15.82
C ILE A 224 -29.85 -5.29 16.48
N GLY A 225 -30.82 -5.55 17.35
CA GLY A 225 -30.94 -6.83 18.05
C GLY A 225 -29.85 -7.06 19.09
N ASP A 226 -29.85 -8.24 19.71
CA ASP A 226 -28.90 -8.60 20.78
C ASP A 226 -27.74 -9.46 20.28
N GLU A 227 -27.82 -9.98 19.06
CA GLU A 227 -26.82 -10.88 18.51
C GLU A 227 -25.68 -10.12 17.80
N MET A 228 -24.47 -10.59 18.05
CA MET A 228 -23.29 -10.16 17.27
C MET A 228 -23.22 -10.98 15.98
N ARG A 229 -22.80 -10.34 14.91
CA ARG A 229 -22.51 -11.00 13.63
C ARG A 229 -21.08 -11.49 13.56
N ASP A 230 -20.86 -12.64 12.95
CA ASP A 230 -19.52 -13.11 12.62
C ASP A 230 -18.89 -12.23 11.54
N GLY A 231 -17.59 -12.04 11.60
CA GLY A 231 -16.85 -11.33 10.57
C GLY A 231 -16.24 -12.32 9.57
N ASP A 232 -15.77 -11.80 8.43
CA ASP A 232 -15.08 -12.63 7.46
C ASP A 232 -13.79 -13.21 8.03
N PRO A 233 -13.56 -14.52 7.95
CA PRO A 233 -12.33 -15.14 8.41
C PRO A 233 -11.14 -14.62 7.59
N SER A 234 -9.96 -14.61 8.18
CA SER A 234 -8.72 -14.28 7.48
C SER A 234 -7.67 -15.35 7.78
N ARG A 235 -6.54 -15.31 7.07
CA ARG A 235 -5.43 -16.23 7.31
C ARG A 235 -4.98 -16.30 8.78
N TRP A 236 -5.22 -15.23 9.54
CA TRP A 236 -4.70 -15.06 10.91
C TRP A 236 -5.77 -15.04 12.01
N ASN A 237 -7.04 -14.86 11.65
CA ASN A 237 -8.14 -14.74 12.60
C ASN A 237 -9.37 -15.50 12.11
N SER A 238 -10.04 -16.20 13.01
CA SER A 238 -11.32 -16.87 12.75
C SER A 238 -12.46 -15.85 12.55
N ALA A 239 -13.61 -16.30 12.03
CA ALA A 239 -14.81 -15.48 11.94
C ALA A 239 -15.28 -14.98 13.31
N ALA A 240 -15.16 -15.83 14.34
CA ALA A 240 -15.54 -15.51 15.72
C ALA A 240 -14.65 -14.44 16.34
N ASP A 241 -13.33 -14.42 16.03
CA ASP A 241 -12.41 -13.37 16.49
C ASP A 241 -12.73 -11.99 15.92
N LYS A 242 -13.52 -11.96 14.85
CA LYS A 242 -13.94 -10.75 14.15
C LYS A 242 -15.40 -10.38 14.36
N ARG A 243 -16.03 -10.89 15.40
CA ARG A 243 -17.44 -10.55 15.74
C ARG A 243 -17.64 -9.06 15.89
N TRP A 244 -18.81 -8.60 15.46
CA TRP A 244 -19.17 -7.21 15.51
C TRP A 244 -20.67 -7.01 15.79
N VAL A 245 -20.99 -5.88 16.38
CA VAL A 245 -22.35 -5.46 16.72
C VAL A 245 -22.90 -4.64 15.57
N PRO A 246 -23.99 -5.09 14.91
CA PRO A 246 -24.65 -4.33 13.86
C PRO A 246 -25.41 -3.15 14.44
N ILE A 247 -25.37 -2.01 13.73
CA ILE A 247 -26.15 -0.82 14.11
C ILE A 247 -26.97 -0.31 12.91
N ARG A 248 -28.02 0.46 13.20
CA ARG A 248 -28.74 1.18 12.16
C ARG A 248 -27.81 2.17 11.44
N PRO A 249 -27.80 2.19 10.10
CA PRO A 249 -26.87 2.99 9.30
C PRO A 249 -27.31 4.46 9.21
N GLU A 250 -27.39 5.11 10.37
CA GLU A 250 -27.88 6.48 10.54
C GLU A 250 -26.76 7.51 10.72
N LYS A 251 -25.56 7.07 11.08
CA LYS A 251 -24.42 7.96 11.34
C LYS A 251 -23.40 7.90 10.21
N VAL A 252 -23.00 9.09 9.76
CA VAL A 252 -21.91 9.26 8.80
C VAL A 252 -20.68 9.80 9.53
N CYS A 253 -19.51 9.30 9.17
CA CYS A 253 -18.24 9.84 9.63
C CYS A 253 -17.28 10.11 8.46
N GLU A 254 -16.53 11.18 8.59
CA GLU A 254 -15.39 11.49 7.77
C GLU A 254 -14.18 10.69 8.26
N VAL A 255 -13.51 10.02 7.34
CA VAL A 255 -12.33 9.21 7.63
C VAL A 255 -11.19 9.56 6.70
N ALA A 256 -9.97 9.58 7.21
CA ALA A 256 -8.79 9.68 6.38
C ALA A 256 -8.24 8.29 6.07
N TYR A 257 -7.95 8.02 4.81
CA TYR A 257 -7.44 6.74 4.34
C TYR A 257 -6.23 6.91 3.43
N ASP A 258 -5.42 5.85 3.29
CA ASP A 258 -4.24 5.86 2.43
C ASP A 258 -4.58 5.35 1.04
N GLN A 259 -5.11 4.13 0.95
CA GLN A 259 -5.34 3.42 -0.31
C GLN A 259 -6.57 2.53 -0.24
N MET A 260 -7.17 2.32 -1.40
CA MET A 260 -8.16 1.27 -1.64
C MET A 260 -7.47 0.04 -2.23
N GLU A 261 -8.03 -1.13 -1.95
CA GLU A 261 -7.70 -2.40 -2.59
C GLU A 261 -8.96 -3.09 -3.09
N GLY A 262 -8.80 -4.07 -3.98
CA GLY A 262 -9.89 -4.81 -4.58
C GLY A 262 -10.36 -4.25 -5.92
N ASN A 263 -11.00 -5.12 -6.72
CA ASN A 263 -11.50 -4.77 -8.05
C ASN A 263 -12.76 -3.88 -7.95
N ARG A 264 -13.10 -3.22 -9.06
CA ARG A 264 -14.32 -2.43 -9.20
C ARG A 264 -15.53 -3.28 -8.79
N GLY A 265 -16.16 -2.92 -7.69
CA GLY A 265 -17.29 -3.69 -7.13
C GLY A 265 -16.99 -4.38 -5.79
N ALA A 266 -15.72 -4.61 -5.44
CA ALA A 266 -15.30 -5.19 -4.17
C ALA A 266 -14.20 -4.34 -3.49
N GLN A 267 -14.19 -3.03 -3.75
CA GLN A 267 -13.22 -2.09 -3.20
C GLN A 267 -13.36 -1.97 -1.68
N ARG A 268 -12.23 -1.97 -0.99
CA ARG A 268 -12.15 -1.77 0.47
C ARG A 268 -10.90 -1.00 0.85
N PHE A 269 -10.92 -0.38 2.02
CA PHE A 269 -9.71 0.23 2.56
C PHE A 269 -8.64 -0.84 2.86
N ARG A 270 -7.44 -0.63 2.34
CA ARG A 270 -6.31 -1.55 2.52
C ARG A 270 -5.92 -1.73 3.99
N HIS A 271 -6.06 -0.67 4.78
CA HIS A 271 -5.74 -0.65 6.21
C HIS A 271 -6.88 -0.02 7.00
N ALA A 272 -6.84 -0.17 8.34
CA ALA A 272 -7.72 0.58 9.21
C ALA A 272 -7.52 2.09 8.99
N VAL A 273 -8.63 2.79 8.77
CA VAL A 273 -8.63 4.22 8.48
C VAL A 273 -8.68 5.05 9.77
N LYS A 274 -8.33 6.32 9.64
CA LYS A 274 -8.36 7.23 10.77
C LYS A 274 -9.69 7.97 10.81
N PHE A 275 -10.47 7.78 11.88
CA PHE A 275 -11.66 8.58 12.16
C PHE A 275 -11.28 10.06 12.35
N ARG A 276 -11.99 10.96 11.67
CA ARG A 276 -11.82 12.41 11.77
C ARG A 276 -12.91 13.01 12.64
N ARG A 277 -14.16 12.89 12.23
CA ARG A 277 -15.32 13.46 12.90
C ARG A 277 -16.61 12.82 12.42
N TRP A 278 -17.66 13.00 13.18
CA TRP A 278 -19.02 12.72 12.70
C TRP A 278 -19.47 13.81 11.71
N ARG A 279 -20.29 13.37 10.74
CA ARG A 279 -20.91 14.22 9.70
C ARG A 279 -22.43 14.19 9.83
N PRO A 280 -23.02 14.91 10.85
CA PRO A 280 -24.46 14.96 11.03
C PRO A 280 -25.17 15.73 9.91
N ASP A 281 -24.42 16.48 9.12
CA ASP A 281 -24.83 17.23 7.94
C ASP A 281 -24.95 16.36 6.68
N ARG A 282 -24.51 15.10 6.72
CA ARG A 282 -24.42 14.23 5.57
C ARG A 282 -25.49 13.14 5.60
N ASP A 283 -26.26 13.00 4.50
CA ASP A 283 -27.17 11.89 4.34
C ASP A 283 -26.39 10.57 4.15
N PRO A 284 -26.66 9.52 4.94
CA PRO A 284 -26.03 8.22 4.77
C PRO A 284 -26.11 7.67 3.33
N ARG A 285 -27.25 7.83 2.66
CA ARG A 285 -27.46 7.38 1.27
C ARG A 285 -26.57 8.08 0.24
N SER A 286 -26.09 9.27 0.56
CA SER A 286 -25.14 10.01 -0.30
C SER A 286 -23.69 9.52 -0.21
N CYS A 287 -23.37 8.63 0.75
CA CYS A 287 -22.06 8.05 0.91
C CYS A 287 -21.89 6.86 -0.04
N THR A 288 -21.53 7.13 -1.29
CA THR A 288 -21.39 6.15 -2.37
C THR A 288 -19.90 5.89 -2.69
N PHE A 289 -19.64 4.85 -3.50
CA PHE A 289 -18.30 4.53 -3.98
C PHE A 289 -17.71 5.60 -4.92
N ASP A 290 -18.54 6.43 -5.53
CA ASP A 290 -18.09 7.43 -6.51
C ASP A 290 -17.08 8.44 -5.92
N GLN A 291 -17.15 8.69 -4.60
CA GLN A 291 -16.20 9.55 -3.90
C GLN A 291 -14.79 8.95 -3.80
N LEU A 292 -14.64 7.66 -4.09
CA LEU A 292 -13.36 6.93 -4.07
C LEU A 292 -12.72 6.82 -5.45
N ASP A 293 -13.44 7.22 -6.49
CA ASP A 293 -12.93 7.20 -7.85
C ASP A 293 -11.85 8.26 -8.01
N VAL A 294 -10.61 7.81 -8.14
CA VAL A 294 -9.46 8.67 -8.44
C VAL A 294 -9.26 8.62 -9.95
N PRO A 295 -9.38 9.77 -10.65
CA PRO A 295 -9.05 9.84 -12.06
C PRO A 295 -7.59 9.45 -12.29
N LEU A 296 -7.35 8.57 -13.24
CA LEU A 296 -6.02 8.08 -13.56
C LEU A 296 -5.49 8.87 -14.74
N HIS A 297 -4.46 9.67 -14.50
CA HIS A 297 -3.94 10.62 -15.48
C HIS A 297 -2.66 10.17 -16.17
N TYR A 298 -1.95 9.13 -15.69
CA TYR A 298 -0.63 8.75 -16.19
C TYR A 298 -0.42 7.23 -16.29
N ASP A 299 0.66 6.84 -16.98
CA ASP A 299 1.16 5.48 -17.11
C ASP A 299 2.37 5.27 -16.16
N LEU A 300 2.60 4.03 -15.70
CA LEU A 300 3.77 3.71 -14.85
C LEU A 300 5.09 4.06 -15.55
N ASN A 301 5.15 3.92 -16.87
CA ASN A 301 6.34 4.25 -17.65
C ASN A 301 6.76 5.72 -17.51
N ASP A 302 5.81 6.62 -17.21
CA ASP A 302 6.10 8.05 -16.98
C ASP A 302 6.88 8.28 -15.67
N VAL A 303 6.87 7.30 -14.75
CA VAL A 303 7.49 7.37 -13.41
C VAL A 303 8.87 6.74 -13.38
N LEU A 304 9.22 5.99 -14.40
CA LEU A 304 10.51 5.31 -14.51
C LEU A 304 11.52 6.19 -15.26
N GLU A 305 12.79 6.05 -14.92
CA GLU A 305 13.90 6.67 -15.63
C GLU A 305 14.02 6.00 -17.02
N SER A 306 14.06 6.79 -18.09
CA SER A 306 14.26 6.34 -19.47
C SER A 306 15.74 6.18 -19.79
#